data_80fe798fe4c220cb9fcb899831507c63
#
_entry.id   80fe798fe4c220cb9fcb899831507c63
#
_cell.length_a   1.000
_cell.length_b   1.000
_cell.length_c   1.000
_cell.angle_alpha   90.00
_cell.angle_beta   90.00
_cell.angle_gamma   90.00
#
_symmetry.space_group_name_H-M   'P 1'
#
loop_
_entity.id
_entity.type
_entity.pdbx_description
1 polymer ?
#
loop_
_entity_poly.entity_id
_entity_poly.type
_entity_poly.pdbx_seq_one_letter_code
_entity_poly.pdbx_strand_id
1 'polypeptide(L)'
;MPDTGWNDDALVRRIDMVDFLKEAEGIEQEVIGWRRHVHQYPELLMDLPETAAFVERELKNMGYEPEYICQSGIVAVLDSQKPGKTLLLRADMDALPIGEESGLEFASKHPGISHACGHDTHIAMLLGAAKLLMKHKDLLRGKVKFMFQPGEEGGGGARTMVEAGVLRSPDVDACMAFHQVVARDHVPTGIIGYTRGPMMASADMFRITVRGKSAHGASPESGVNPVQILCQIYNGLQSIECSEKPRGSALALTIGQISAGRAGNVIPEQGFMCGSIRAYEENVRSLAKRRLREISEQTAAMYGGRAEVEFPSELPATVNDLQVGDEMFGYVKELVGEEGTMMLPQIMGGEDFAEVLQEAPGVLFRVSLGDKQEGYPYISHNSKVIFNESGMKHAVAAFAHCAVRWLNAH
;
A
#
# COMPACT_ATOMS: atom_id res chain seq x y z
N MET A 1 -14.08 45.46 4.26
CA MET A 1 -14.07 44.03 3.94
C MET A 1 -15.44 43.51 4.32
N PRO A 2 -16.23 42.94 3.43
CA PRO A 2 -17.53 42.40 3.84
C PRO A 2 -17.30 41.17 4.70
N ASP A 3 -17.88 41.20 5.87
CA ASP A 3 -18.02 40.11 6.86
C ASP A 3 -18.83 38.99 6.17
N THR A 4 -18.14 37.92 5.71
CA THR A 4 -18.80 36.71 5.20
C THR A 4 -19.20 35.86 6.40
N GLY A 5 -20.26 36.31 7.09
CA GLY A 5 -20.82 35.66 8.26
C GLY A 5 -21.35 34.26 7.98
N TRP A 6 -20.47 33.30 7.77
CA TRP A 6 -20.80 31.89 7.92
C TRP A 6 -20.87 31.62 9.42
N ASN A 7 -22.05 31.24 9.88
CA ASN A 7 -22.25 30.89 11.27
C ASN A 7 -21.59 29.52 11.54
N ASP A 8 -20.27 29.52 11.87
CA ASP A 8 -19.47 28.32 12.12
C ASP A 8 -20.11 27.38 13.16
N ASP A 9 -20.76 27.96 14.19
CA ASP A 9 -21.48 27.17 15.20
C ASP A 9 -22.66 26.36 14.62
N ALA A 10 -23.35 26.89 13.61
CA ALA A 10 -24.45 26.17 12.97
C ALA A 10 -23.94 25.01 12.10
N LEU A 11 -22.80 25.21 11.42
CA LEU A 11 -22.16 24.17 10.60
C LEU A 11 -21.63 23.06 11.50
N VAL A 12 -20.92 23.38 12.58
CA VAL A 12 -20.43 22.40 13.56
C VAL A 12 -21.57 21.57 14.12
N ARG A 13 -22.67 22.20 14.56
CA ARG A 13 -23.87 21.46 15.03
C ARG A 13 -24.44 20.52 13.97
N ARG A 14 -24.47 20.93 12.69
CA ARG A 14 -24.96 20.08 11.60
C ARG A 14 -24.03 18.88 11.35
N ILE A 15 -22.71 19.06 11.45
CA ILE A 15 -21.72 17.98 11.37
C ILE A 15 -21.94 16.99 12.51
N ASP A 16 -22.11 17.48 13.75
CA ASP A 16 -22.33 16.65 14.94
C ASP A 16 -23.66 15.87 14.90
N MET A 17 -24.65 16.31 14.09
CA MET A 17 -25.91 15.62 13.90
C MET A 17 -25.88 14.47 12.90
N VAL A 18 -24.81 14.35 12.09
CA VAL A 18 -24.69 13.28 11.09
C VAL A 18 -24.02 12.06 11.70
N ASP A 19 -24.74 10.99 11.81
CA ASP A 19 -24.24 9.68 12.21
C ASP A 19 -23.76 8.93 10.95
N PHE A 20 -22.48 9.12 10.58
CA PHE A 20 -21.91 8.48 9.40
C PHE A 20 -21.88 6.95 9.50
N LEU A 21 -21.82 6.36 10.69
CA LEU A 21 -21.89 4.91 10.85
C LEU A 21 -23.28 4.39 10.47
N LYS A 22 -24.32 5.02 10.96
CA LYS A 22 -25.70 4.71 10.59
C LYS A 22 -25.99 4.96 9.10
N GLU A 23 -25.40 6.01 8.53
CA GLU A 23 -25.50 6.30 7.09
C GLU A 23 -24.82 5.19 6.27
N ALA A 24 -23.64 4.72 6.70
CA ALA A 24 -22.93 3.61 6.05
C ALA A 24 -23.71 2.28 6.19
N GLU A 25 -24.36 2.03 7.33
CA GLU A 25 -25.28 0.90 7.48
C GLU A 25 -26.45 0.96 6.49
N GLY A 26 -26.96 2.15 6.22
CA GLY A 26 -28.04 2.36 5.25
C GLY A 26 -27.70 2.00 3.81
N ILE A 27 -26.41 1.97 3.45
CA ILE A 27 -25.91 1.62 2.10
C ILE A 27 -25.10 0.32 2.09
N GLU A 28 -25.02 -0.41 3.20
CA GLU A 28 -24.18 -1.60 3.36
C GLU A 28 -24.39 -2.63 2.24
N GLN A 29 -25.64 -2.94 1.89
CA GLN A 29 -25.95 -3.92 0.85
C GLN A 29 -25.48 -3.49 -0.55
N GLU A 30 -25.50 -2.20 -0.83
CA GLU A 30 -24.98 -1.66 -2.08
C GLU A 30 -23.45 -1.76 -2.14
N VAL A 31 -22.75 -1.40 -1.05
CA VAL A 31 -21.30 -1.54 -0.91
C VAL A 31 -20.86 -3.00 -1.06
N ILE A 32 -21.60 -3.93 -0.43
CA ILE A 32 -21.38 -5.38 -0.60
C ILE A 32 -21.60 -5.78 -2.07
N GLY A 33 -22.61 -5.26 -2.72
CA GLY A 33 -22.88 -5.52 -4.13
C GLY A 33 -21.73 -5.09 -5.04
N TRP A 34 -21.16 -3.90 -4.81
CA TRP A 34 -19.99 -3.39 -5.54
C TRP A 34 -18.76 -4.28 -5.32
N ARG A 35 -18.46 -4.61 -4.06
CA ARG A 35 -17.36 -5.51 -3.69
C ARG A 35 -17.47 -6.84 -4.42
N ARG A 36 -18.63 -7.50 -4.38
CA ARG A 36 -18.86 -8.81 -4.99
C ARG A 36 -18.78 -8.78 -6.51
N HIS A 37 -19.18 -7.66 -7.13
CA HIS A 37 -19.01 -7.47 -8.58
C HIS A 37 -17.52 -7.43 -8.95
N VAL A 38 -16.73 -6.58 -8.31
CA VAL A 38 -15.29 -6.46 -8.56
C VAL A 38 -14.57 -7.79 -8.26
N HIS A 39 -14.93 -8.47 -7.18
CA HIS A 39 -14.38 -9.76 -6.79
C HIS A 39 -14.52 -10.84 -7.87
N GLN A 40 -15.64 -10.84 -8.61
CA GLN A 40 -15.89 -11.81 -9.66
C GLN A 40 -15.05 -11.59 -10.93
N TYR A 41 -14.58 -10.36 -11.17
CA TYR A 41 -13.85 -9.97 -12.39
C TYR A 41 -12.49 -9.33 -12.04
N PRO A 42 -11.60 -10.09 -11.34
CA PRO A 42 -10.31 -9.56 -10.92
C PRO A 42 -9.37 -9.39 -12.11
N GLU A 43 -8.60 -8.30 -12.09
CA GLU A 43 -7.60 -7.96 -13.10
C GLU A 43 -6.25 -7.67 -12.43
N LEU A 44 -5.14 -7.73 -13.19
CA LEU A 44 -3.78 -7.70 -12.63
C LEU A 44 -3.03 -6.41 -12.91
N LEU A 45 -2.29 -5.93 -11.90
CA LEU A 45 -1.32 -4.85 -12.03
C LEU A 45 -1.93 -3.55 -12.60
N MET A 46 -1.40 -3.06 -13.73
CA MET A 46 -1.77 -1.77 -14.33
C MET A 46 -2.91 -1.84 -15.35
N ASP A 47 -3.24 -3.02 -15.85
CA ASP A 47 -4.23 -3.24 -16.92
C ASP A 47 -5.56 -3.76 -16.35
N LEU A 48 -6.42 -2.84 -15.95
CA LEU A 48 -7.67 -3.09 -15.24
C LEU A 48 -8.88 -2.46 -15.97
N PRO A 49 -9.11 -2.76 -17.25
CA PRO A 49 -10.15 -2.07 -18.03
C PRO A 49 -11.58 -2.29 -17.50
N GLU A 50 -11.93 -3.49 -17.02
CA GLU A 50 -13.26 -3.80 -16.50
C GLU A 50 -13.48 -3.16 -15.13
N THR A 51 -12.49 -3.26 -14.23
CA THR A 51 -12.52 -2.65 -12.89
C THR A 51 -12.59 -1.13 -12.98
N ALA A 52 -11.76 -0.51 -13.84
CA ALA A 52 -11.76 0.93 -14.04
C ALA A 52 -13.08 1.42 -14.63
N ALA A 53 -13.62 0.74 -15.66
CA ALA A 53 -14.92 1.08 -16.23
C ALA A 53 -16.06 0.93 -15.21
N PHE A 54 -15.98 -0.05 -14.32
CA PHE A 54 -16.95 -0.20 -13.23
C PHE A 54 -16.88 0.99 -12.27
N VAL A 55 -15.70 1.35 -11.78
CA VAL A 55 -15.50 2.49 -10.86
C VAL A 55 -15.97 3.80 -11.51
N GLU A 56 -15.56 4.04 -12.75
CA GLU A 56 -16.01 5.21 -13.52
C GLU A 56 -17.53 5.31 -13.60
N ARG A 57 -18.20 4.21 -13.92
CA ARG A 57 -19.67 4.15 -14.01
C ARG A 57 -20.34 4.47 -12.69
N GLU A 58 -19.88 3.86 -11.57
CA GLU A 58 -20.48 4.10 -10.26
C GLU A 58 -20.26 5.55 -9.79
N LEU A 59 -19.07 6.11 -10.02
CA LEU A 59 -18.83 7.54 -9.75
C LEU A 59 -19.73 8.46 -10.56
N LYS A 60 -19.92 8.19 -11.86
CA LYS A 60 -20.84 8.96 -12.72
C LYS A 60 -22.29 8.85 -12.24
N ASN A 61 -22.74 7.68 -11.81
CA ASN A 61 -24.07 7.46 -11.23
C ASN A 61 -24.30 8.29 -9.97
N MET A 62 -23.23 8.58 -9.21
CA MET A 62 -23.29 9.45 -8.02
C MET A 62 -23.17 10.94 -8.35
N GLY A 63 -22.93 11.31 -9.63
CA GLY A 63 -22.81 12.70 -10.07
C GLY A 63 -21.39 13.26 -10.05
N TYR A 64 -20.37 12.41 -10.00
CA TYR A 64 -18.98 12.80 -10.18
C TYR A 64 -18.62 12.89 -11.67
N GLU A 65 -17.52 13.59 -11.96
CA GLU A 65 -16.87 13.64 -13.27
C GLU A 65 -15.49 12.97 -13.15
N PRO A 66 -15.40 11.62 -13.19
CA PRO A 66 -14.13 10.91 -13.07
C PRO A 66 -13.29 11.06 -14.34
N GLU A 67 -11.97 11.13 -14.14
CA GLU A 67 -10.97 11.22 -15.18
C GLU A 67 -9.94 10.09 -15.05
N TYR A 68 -9.47 9.56 -16.21
CA TYR A 68 -8.32 8.66 -16.25
C TYR A 68 -7.03 9.47 -16.24
N ILE A 69 -6.19 9.28 -15.22
CA ILE A 69 -4.90 9.96 -15.12
C ILE A 69 -3.74 9.09 -15.64
N CYS A 70 -3.94 7.78 -15.69
CA CYS A 70 -3.09 6.80 -16.35
C CYS A 70 -3.97 5.64 -16.86
N GLN A 71 -3.36 4.58 -17.42
CA GLN A 71 -4.07 3.50 -18.13
C GLN A 71 -5.37 3.03 -17.44
N SER A 72 -5.34 2.72 -16.14
CA SER A 72 -6.53 2.31 -15.37
C SER A 72 -6.71 3.13 -14.08
N GLY A 73 -5.88 4.15 -13.85
CA GLY A 73 -5.95 5.00 -12.67
C GLY A 73 -7.02 6.06 -12.81
N ILE A 74 -7.97 6.12 -11.88
CA ILE A 74 -9.11 7.03 -11.92
C ILE A 74 -9.00 8.05 -10.80
N VAL A 75 -9.33 9.30 -11.12
CA VAL A 75 -9.43 10.41 -10.18
C VAL A 75 -10.81 11.06 -10.31
N ALA A 76 -11.42 11.41 -9.19
CA ALA A 76 -12.62 12.23 -9.14
C ALA A 76 -12.48 13.30 -8.05
N VAL A 77 -13.08 14.46 -8.24
CA VAL A 77 -13.03 15.56 -7.28
C VAL A 77 -14.43 15.96 -6.86
N LEU A 78 -14.66 16.00 -5.55
CA LEU A 78 -15.82 16.62 -4.93
C LEU A 78 -15.43 18.01 -4.46
N ASP A 79 -15.86 19.03 -5.17
CA ASP A 79 -15.62 20.44 -4.82
C ASP A 79 -16.84 21.00 -4.07
N SER A 80 -16.68 21.39 -2.81
CA SER A 80 -17.73 22.00 -2.00
C SER A 80 -18.14 23.40 -2.49
N GLN A 81 -17.38 23.98 -3.39
CA GLN A 81 -17.50 25.38 -3.85
C GLN A 81 -17.23 26.41 -2.72
N LYS A 82 -16.67 25.95 -1.60
CA LYS A 82 -16.22 26.81 -0.49
C LYS A 82 -14.70 26.77 -0.40
N PRO A 83 -14.04 27.85 -0.02
CA PRO A 83 -12.58 27.85 0.21
C PRO A 83 -12.21 26.82 1.29
N GLY A 84 -11.05 26.20 1.14
CA GLY A 84 -10.50 25.22 2.08
C GLY A 84 -9.42 24.37 1.45
N LYS A 85 -8.96 23.40 2.18
CA LYS A 85 -7.94 22.42 1.84
C LYS A 85 -8.45 21.33 0.89
N THR A 86 -7.52 20.52 0.38
CA THR A 86 -7.85 19.32 -0.40
C THR A 86 -7.36 18.07 0.34
N LEU A 87 -8.28 17.16 0.62
CA LEU A 87 -8.00 15.84 1.18
C LEU A 87 -8.09 14.79 0.07
N LEU A 88 -7.04 13.98 -0.11
CA LEU A 88 -7.05 12.83 -1.00
C LEU A 88 -7.44 11.57 -0.22
N LEU A 89 -8.38 10.80 -0.77
CA LEU A 89 -8.78 9.47 -0.29
C LEU A 89 -8.42 8.43 -1.37
N ARG A 90 -7.74 7.33 -0.97
CA ARG A 90 -7.22 6.33 -1.91
C ARG A 90 -7.80 4.93 -1.67
N ALA A 91 -8.03 4.22 -2.77
CA ALA A 91 -8.17 2.76 -2.82
C ALA A 91 -7.34 2.20 -3.98
N ASP A 92 -6.65 1.09 -3.74
CA ASP A 92 -6.04 0.25 -4.75
C ASP A 92 -7.07 -0.65 -5.41
N MET A 93 -6.77 -1.18 -6.62
CA MET A 93 -7.77 -1.88 -7.43
C MET A 93 -7.33 -3.24 -7.99
N ASP A 94 -6.04 -3.52 -8.05
CA ASP A 94 -5.53 -4.73 -8.69
C ASP A 94 -5.69 -5.98 -7.84
N ALA A 95 -5.65 -7.13 -8.51
CA ALA A 95 -5.75 -8.47 -7.94
C ALA A 95 -4.40 -9.20 -8.05
N LEU A 96 -4.36 -10.42 -7.53
CA LEU A 96 -3.18 -11.29 -7.50
C LEU A 96 -3.32 -12.49 -8.43
N PRO A 97 -2.21 -13.01 -9.01
CA PRO A 97 -2.19 -14.23 -9.80
C PRO A 97 -2.27 -15.46 -8.88
N ILE A 98 -3.36 -15.55 -8.11
CA ILE A 98 -3.64 -16.62 -7.14
C ILE A 98 -5.01 -17.22 -7.50
N GLY A 99 -5.05 -18.53 -7.77
CA GLY A 99 -6.31 -19.24 -8.00
C GLY A 99 -7.15 -19.28 -6.72
N GLU A 100 -8.42 -18.93 -6.83
CA GLU A 100 -9.32 -18.87 -5.68
C GLU A 100 -9.86 -20.26 -5.29
N GLU A 101 -9.81 -20.56 -4.01
CA GLU A 101 -10.35 -21.76 -3.36
C GLU A 101 -11.27 -21.42 -2.17
N SER A 102 -11.85 -20.23 -2.17
CA SER A 102 -12.69 -19.70 -1.07
C SER A 102 -14.02 -20.45 -0.92
N GLY A 103 -14.56 -20.98 -2.01
CA GLY A 103 -15.89 -21.58 -2.06
C GLY A 103 -17.04 -20.58 -2.02
N LEU A 104 -16.78 -19.27 -2.22
CA LEU A 104 -17.80 -18.22 -2.26
C LEU A 104 -18.68 -18.34 -3.51
N GLU A 105 -19.96 -18.02 -3.38
CA GLU A 105 -20.91 -17.98 -4.52
C GLU A 105 -20.51 -16.94 -5.58
N PHE A 106 -19.81 -15.88 -5.15
CA PHE A 106 -19.29 -14.81 -5.99
C PHE A 106 -17.77 -14.91 -6.22
N ALA A 107 -17.21 -16.11 -6.14
CA ALA A 107 -15.80 -16.37 -6.43
C ALA A 107 -15.40 -15.86 -7.82
N SER A 108 -14.10 -15.62 -7.99
CA SER A 108 -13.49 -15.17 -9.23
C SER A 108 -13.94 -16.02 -10.44
N LYS A 109 -14.31 -15.36 -11.52
CA LYS A 109 -14.60 -15.97 -12.83
C LYS A 109 -13.37 -16.04 -13.74
N HIS A 110 -12.25 -15.49 -13.30
CA HIS A 110 -10.97 -15.52 -14.01
C HIS A 110 -10.05 -16.58 -13.38
N PRO A 111 -9.89 -17.77 -14.01
CA PRO A 111 -9.07 -18.83 -13.45
C PRO A 111 -7.65 -18.38 -13.19
N GLY A 112 -7.15 -18.65 -11.96
CA GLY A 112 -5.79 -18.32 -11.56
C GLY A 112 -5.59 -16.89 -11.05
N ILE A 113 -6.65 -16.08 -10.96
CA ILE A 113 -6.60 -14.70 -10.48
C ILE A 113 -7.68 -14.50 -9.41
N SER A 114 -7.36 -13.80 -8.33
CA SER A 114 -8.33 -13.45 -7.30
C SER A 114 -7.92 -12.20 -6.50
N HIS A 115 -8.88 -11.54 -5.87
CA HIS A 115 -8.65 -10.47 -4.91
C HIS A 115 -8.20 -11.02 -3.54
N ALA A 116 -7.09 -11.77 -3.54
CA ALA A 116 -6.57 -12.38 -2.32
C ALA A 116 -5.91 -11.37 -1.35
N CYS A 117 -5.70 -10.10 -1.77
CA CYS A 117 -5.34 -8.99 -0.88
C CYS A 117 -6.53 -8.13 -0.46
N GLY A 118 -7.73 -8.35 -1.02
CA GLY A 118 -8.95 -7.65 -0.61
C GLY A 118 -9.12 -6.25 -1.18
N HIS A 119 -8.44 -5.90 -2.28
CA HIS A 119 -8.57 -4.58 -2.91
C HIS A 119 -10.00 -4.33 -3.45
N ASP A 120 -10.75 -5.38 -3.77
CA ASP A 120 -12.18 -5.30 -4.05
C ASP A 120 -12.98 -4.67 -2.89
N THR A 121 -12.56 -4.93 -1.63
CA THR A 121 -13.15 -4.27 -0.44
C THR A 121 -12.75 -2.81 -0.35
N HIS A 122 -11.50 -2.45 -0.73
CA HIS A 122 -11.02 -1.07 -0.71
C HIS A 122 -11.77 -0.20 -1.72
N ILE A 123 -11.95 -0.69 -2.95
CA ILE A 123 -12.79 -0.04 -3.98
C ILE A 123 -14.19 0.22 -3.44
N ALA A 124 -14.83 -0.81 -2.89
CA ALA A 124 -16.20 -0.71 -2.41
C ALA A 124 -16.33 0.28 -1.23
N MET A 125 -15.36 0.27 -0.29
CA MET A 125 -15.32 1.21 0.83
C MET A 125 -15.16 2.65 0.35
N LEU A 126 -14.28 2.91 -0.61
CA LEU A 126 -14.07 4.26 -1.13
C LEU A 126 -15.26 4.76 -1.97
N LEU A 127 -15.91 3.89 -2.76
CA LEU A 127 -17.16 4.21 -3.46
C LEU A 127 -18.28 4.54 -2.46
N GLY A 128 -18.39 3.77 -1.37
CA GLY A 128 -19.32 4.04 -0.30
C GLY A 128 -19.10 5.41 0.35
N ALA A 129 -17.85 5.74 0.64
CA ALA A 129 -17.46 7.06 1.16
C ALA A 129 -17.79 8.18 0.18
N ALA A 130 -17.50 7.97 -1.12
CA ALA A 130 -17.84 8.94 -2.18
C ALA A 130 -19.34 9.22 -2.22
N LYS A 131 -20.18 8.17 -2.10
CA LYS A 131 -21.64 8.33 -2.04
C LYS A 131 -22.11 9.14 -0.84
N LEU A 132 -21.59 8.86 0.36
CA LEU A 132 -21.94 9.61 1.57
C LEU A 132 -21.47 11.07 1.49
N LEU A 133 -20.25 11.31 0.99
CA LEU A 133 -19.70 12.66 0.85
C LEU A 133 -20.46 13.48 -0.19
N MET A 134 -20.91 12.88 -1.30
CA MET A 134 -21.77 13.57 -2.27
C MET A 134 -23.10 13.97 -1.65
N LYS A 135 -23.74 13.08 -0.87
CA LYS A 135 -24.96 13.37 -0.14
C LYS A 135 -24.82 14.53 0.86
N HIS A 136 -23.65 14.63 1.49
CA HIS A 136 -23.33 15.63 2.51
C HIS A 136 -22.35 16.71 2.04
N LYS A 137 -22.31 16.96 0.72
CA LYS A 137 -21.40 17.93 0.11
C LYS A 137 -21.50 19.32 0.73
N ASP A 138 -22.68 19.72 1.18
CA ASP A 138 -22.94 21.00 1.82
C ASP A 138 -22.29 21.16 3.21
N LEU A 139 -21.87 20.07 3.86
CA LEU A 139 -21.09 20.08 5.10
C LEU A 139 -19.61 20.30 4.87
N LEU A 140 -19.12 20.14 3.64
CA LEU A 140 -17.68 20.26 3.34
C LEU A 140 -17.27 21.72 3.17
N ARG A 141 -15.99 21.99 3.48
CA ARG A 141 -15.18 23.09 2.97
C ARG A 141 -14.07 22.49 2.08
N GLY A 142 -13.53 23.26 1.13
CA GLY A 142 -12.48 22.76 0.25
C GLY A 142 -12.93 21.60 -0.64
N LYS A 143 -12.06 20.61 -0.81
CA LYS A 143 -12.25 19.54 -1.79
C LYS A 143 -11.87 18.17 -1.24
N VAL A 144 -12.57 17.15 -1.71
CA VAL A 144 -12.17 15.74 -1.55
C VAL A 144 -11.76 15.21 -2.92
N LYS A 145 -10.56 14.66 -3.01
CA LYS A 145 -10.03 14.02 -4.22
C LYS A 145 -9.98 12.51 -4.00
N PHE A 146 -10.66 11.76 -4.84
CA PHE A 146 -10.68 10.31 -4.82
C PHE A 146 -9.65 9.77 -5.79
N MET A 147 -8.81 8.84 -5.33
CA MET A 147 -7.78 8.16 -6.10
C MET A 147 -8.07 6.66 -6.10
N PHE A 148 -8.45 6.12 -7.25
CA PHE A 148 -8.57 4.70 -7.49
C PHE A 148 -7.36 4.22 -8.28
N GLN A 149 -6.49 3.47 -7.61
CA GLN A 149 -5.13 3.20 -8.03
C GLN A 149 -5.00 1.77 -8.57
N PRO A 150 -4.48 1.55 -9.79
CA PRO A 150 -4.05 0.24 -10.27
C PRO A 150 -2.67 -0.12 -9.72
N GLY A 151 -2.28 -1.40 -9.77
CA GLY A 151 -0.89 -1.85 -9.71
C GLY A 151 -0.19 -1.69 -8.37
N GLU A 152 -0.87 -1.88 -7.25
CA GLU A 152 -0.25 -1.91 -5.91
C GLU A 152 0.67 -3.13 -5.78
N GLU A 153 0.27 -4.29 -6.24
CA GLU A 153 0.93 -5.60 -6.10
C GLU A 153 2.17 -5.74 -7.01
N GLY A 154 2.94 -4.66 -7.17
CA GLY A 154 4.20 -4.63 -7.92
C GLY A 154 4.13 -3.95 -9.29
N GLY A 155 2.99 -3.34 -9.65
CA GLY A 155 2.84 -2.55 -10.88
C GLY A 155 3.40 -1.14 -10.81
N GLY A 156 3.72 -0.64 -9.60
CA GLY A 156 4.19 0.73 -9.39
C GLY A 156 3.12 1.79 -9.66
N GLY A 157 1.88 1.44 -9.36
CA GLY A 157 0.71 2.27 -9.70
C GLY A 157 0.68 3.59 -8.96
N ALA A 158 0.99 3.61 -7.66
CA ALA A 158 1.03 4.86 -6.90
C ALA A 158 2.06 5.83 -7.49
N ARG A 159 3.29 5.37 -7.76
CA ARG A 159 4.33 6.19 -8.41
C ARG A 159 3.87 6.71 -9.76
N THR A 160 3.28 5.85 -10.60
CA THR A 160 2.74 6.24 -11.90
C THR A 160 1.70 7.34 -11.79
N MET A 161 0.78 7.24 -10.82
CA MET A 161 -0.25 8.27 -10.60
C MET A 161 0.33 9.56 -10.00
N VAL A 162 1.34 9.47 -9.12
CA VAL A 162 2.06 10.65 -8.58
C VAL A 162 2.78 11.39 -9.71
N GLU A 163 3.52 10.67 -10.55
CA GLU A 163 4.21 11.25 -11.73
C GLU A 163 3.23 11.85 -12.74
N ALA A 164 2.04 11.26 -12.89
CA ALA A 164 0.95 11.80 -13.72
C ALA A 164 0.24 13.00 -13.09
N GLY A 165 0.59 13.39 -11.86
CA GLY A 165 0.10 14.60 -11.22
C GLY A 165 -1.14 14.42 -10.34
N VAL A 166 -1.42 13.22 -9.81
CA VAL A 166 -2.57 12.98 -8.92
C VAL A 166 -2.60 13.92 -7.70
N LEU A 167 -1.45 14.40 -7.25
CA LEU A 167 -1.34 15.34 -6.13
C LEU A 167 -1.47 16.82 -6.53
N ARG A 168 -1.75 17.11 -7.80
CA ARG A 168 -1.89 18.44 -8.37
C ARG A 168 -3.29 18.63 -8.97
N SER A 169 -3.69 19.87 -9.15
CA SER A 169 -4.92 20.26 -9.84
C SER A 169 -6.20 19.54 -9.36
N PRO A 170 -6.65 19.69 -8.11
CA PRO A 170 -6.14 20.58 -7.07
C PRO A 170 -4.93 20.01 -6.33
N ASP A 171 -4.07 20.88 -5.77
CA ASP A 171 -2.98 20.47 -4.90
C ASP A 171 -3.53 19.81 -3.65
N VAL A 172 -2.94 18.68 -3.26
CA VAL A 172 -3.35 17.87 -2.12
C VAL A 172 -2.63 18.35 -0.87
N ASP A 173 -3.37 18.63 0.19
CA ASP A 173 -2.84 19.09 1.48
C ASP A 173 -2.64 17.93 2.48
N ALA A 174 -3.47 16.89 2.38
CA ALA A 174 -3.31 15.67 3.16
C ALA A 174 -3.92 14.47 2.41
N CYS A 175 -3.55 13.25 2.82
CA CYS A 175 -4.07 12.03 2.22
C CYS A 175 -4.43 10.97 3.27
N MET A 176 -5.40 10.12 2.94
CA MET A 176 -5.87 9.03 3.79
C MET A 176 -6.23 7.81 2.95
N ALA A 177 -5.87 6.63 3.44
CA ALA A 177 -6.25 5.36 2.86
C ALA A 177 -6.62 4.35 3.96
N PHE A 178 -7.35 3.30 3.57
CA PHE A 178 -7.57 2.12 4.39
C PHE A 178 -7.02 0.89 3.69
N HIS A 179 -6.38 0.02 4.47
CA HIS A 179 -6.10 -1.35 4.03
C HIS A 179 -6.83 -2.33 4.97
N GLN A 180 -7.48 -3.32 4.39
CA GLN A 180 -8.11 -4.38 5.17
C GLN A 180 -7.05 -5.22 5.91
N VAL A 181 -7.42 -5.80 7.03
CA VAL A 181 -6.68 -6.88 7.69
C VAL A 181 -7.65 -8.00 8.03
N VAL A 182 -7.16 -9.24 7.91
CA VAL A 182 -7.94 -10.45 8.20
C VAL A 182 -7.07 -11.48 8.93
N ALA A 183 -7.71 -12.40 9.62
CA ALA A 183 -7.06 -13.49 10.34
C ALA A 183 -6.02 -13.04 11.39
N ARG A 184 -6.24 -11.88 12.00
CA ARG A 184 -5.45 -11.43 13.14
C ARG A 184 -6.10 -11.90 14.43
N ASP A 185 -5.29 -12.42 15.33
CA ASP A 185 -5.78 -12.83 16.66
C ASP A 185 -6.15 -11.60 17.48
N HIS A 186 -7.34 -11.60 18.05
CA HIS A 186 -7.87 -10.53 18.93
C HIS A 186 -8.04 -9.15 18.26
N VAL A 187 -8.33 -9.14 16.94
CA VAL A 187 -8.72 -7.93 16.22
C VAL A 187 -10.11 -8.15 15.58
N PRO A 188 -11.19 -8.00 16.35
CA PRO A 188 -12.55 -8.26 15.87
C PRO A 188 -12.90 -7.46 14.60
N THR A 189 -13.86 -8.00 13.83
CA THR A 189 -14.39 -7.33 12.63
C THR A 189 -14.88 -5.91 12.95
N GLY A 190 -14.49 -4.96 12.12
CA GLY A 190 -14.88 -3.54 12.23
C GLY A 190 -13.92 -2.69 13.06
N ILE A 191 -12.97 -3.28 13.80
CA ILE A 191 -11.92 -2.51 14.49
C ILE A 191 -11.10 -1.71 13.46
N ILE A 192 -10.91 -0.42 13.75
CA ILE A 192 -10.01 0.43 12.98
C ILE A 192 -8.67 0.52 13.70
N GLY A 193 -7.64 0.04 13.02
CA GLY A 193 -6.28 -0.01 13.53
C GLY A 193 -5.41 1.14 13.04
N TYR A 194 -4.59 1.68 13.94
CA TYR A 194 -3.61 2.73 13.64
C TYR A 194 -2.21 2.31 14.08
N THR A 195 -1.22 2.63 13.28
CA THR A 195 0.20 2.52 13.64
C THR A 195 0.83 3.90 13.52
N ARG A 196 1.33 4.43 14.61
CA ARG A 196 1.87 5.80 14.68
C ARG A 196 3.27 5.85 14.06
N GLY A 197 3.48 6.70 13.05
CA GLY A 197 4.75 6.82 12.32
C GLY A 197 5.00 5.64 11.37
N PRO A 198 6.21 5.04 11.35
CA PRO A 198 6.51 3.94 10.46
C PRO A 198 5.55 2.75 10.67
N MET A 199 4.84 2.36 9.62
CA MET A 199 3.81 1.32 9.66
C MET A 199 4.24 0.06 8.90
N MET A 200 4.71 0.23 7.65
CA MET A 200 5.20 -0.86 6.81
C MET A 200 6.61 -0.57 6.33
N ALA A 201 7.43 -1.62 6.18
CA ALA A 201 8.82 -1.46 5.79
C ALA A 201 8.96 -1.09 4.30
N SER A 202 10.08 -0.48 3.97
CA SER A 202 10.53 -0.40 2.58
C SER A 202 10.70 -1.81 1.98
N ALA A 203 10.62 -1.91 0.66
CA ALA A 203 10.82 -3.17 -0.04
C ALA A 203 11.69 -2.94 -1.28
N ASP A 204 13.00 -3.12 -1.13
CA ASP A 204 13.95 -2.98 -2.21
C ASP A 204 14.42 -4.36 -2.66
N MET A 205 14.19 -4.69 -3.93
CA MET A 205 14.77 -5.87 -4.54
C MET A 205 16.16 -5.52 -5.09
N PHE A 206 17.13 -6.40 -4.88
CA PHE A 206 18.46 -6.21 -5.45
C PHE A 206 18.92 -7.42 -6.25
N ARG A 207 19.81 -7.15 -7.19
CA ARG A 207 20.58 -8.14 -7.95
C ARG A 207 22.06 -7.75 -7.95
N ILE A 208 22.91 -8.69 -7.55
CA ILE A 208 24.38 -8.58 -7.62
C ILE A 208 24.85 -9.55 -8.70
N THR A 209 25.40 -9.03 -9.79
CA THR A 209 26.00 -9.83 -10.86
C THR A 209 27.53 -9.76 -10.73
N VAL A 210 28.16 -10.92 -10.58
CA VAL A 210 29.63 -11.04 -10.49
C VAL A 210 30.17 -11.55 -11.81
N ARG A 211 31.10 -10.82 -12.37
CA ARG A 211 31.88 -11.21 -13.56
C ARG A 211 33.27 -11.64 -13.15
N GLY A 212 33.64 -12.85 -13.54
CA GLY A 212 34.96 -13.44 -13.36
C GLY A 212 35.63 -13.71 -14.70
N LYS A 213 36.38 -14.81 -14.76
CA LYS A 213 37.06 -15.30 -15.96
C LYS A 213 36.95 -16.82 -16.01
N SER A 214 36.37 -17.33 -17.07
CA SER A 214 36.19 -18.78 -17.29
C SER A 214 37.56 -19.49 -17.40
N ALA A 215 37.60 -20.71 -16.82
CA ALA A 215 38.81 -21.58 -16.92
C ALA A 215 38.43 -23.05 -16.72
N HIS A 216 39.29 -23.93 -17.13
CA HIS A 216 39.21 -25.35 -16.84
C HIS A 216 39.43 -25.60 -15.34
N GLY A 217 38.60 -26.43 -14.69
CA GLY A 217 38.69 -26.69 -13.24
C GLY A 217 40.04 -27.27 -12.78
N ALA A 218 40.86 -27.86 -13.69
CA ALA A 218 42.21 -28.32 -13.40
C ALA A 218 43.28 -27.23 -13.52
N SER A 219 42.93 -26.02 -13.97
CA SER A 219 43.84 -24.87 -14.12
C SER A 219 43.20 -23.60 -13.53
N PRO A 220 42.85 -23.62 -12.24
CA PRO A 220 42.11 -22.52 -11.60
C PRO A 220 42.87 -21.20 -11.58
N GLU A 221 44.22 -21.23 -11.63
CA GLU A 221 45.09 -20.05 -11.68
C GLU A 221 44.91 -19.20 -12.94
N SER A 222 44.35 -19.77 -14.00
CA SER A 222 44.08 -19.06 -15.26
C SER A 222 42.74 -18.35 -15.31
N GLY A 223 41.88 -18.57 -14.29
CA GLY A 223 40.53 -18.03 -14.16
C GLY A 223 40.33 -17.09 -12.97
N VAL A 224 39.13 -16.52 -12.90
CA VAL A 224 38.61 -15.80 -11.73
C VAL A 224 37.26 -16.38 -11.43
N ASN A 225 37.12 -17.00 -10.26
CA ASN A 225 35.93 -17.80 -9.95
C ASN A 225 34.80 -16.97 -9.31
N PRO A 226 33.71 -16.66 -10.04
CA PRO A 226 32.58 -15.90 -9.48
C PRO A 226 31.81 -16.68 -8.40
N VAL A 227 31.87 -18.00 -8.35
CA VAL A 227 31.27 -18.80 -7.25
C VAL A 227 31.95 -18.45 -5.92
N GLN A 228 33.29 -18.43 -5.90
CA GLN A 228 34.06 -18.04 -4.71
C GLN A 228 33.70 -16.59 -4.28
N ILE A 229 33.70 -15.68 -5.27
CA ILE A 229 33.38 -14.26 -5.01
C ILE A 229 32.00 -14.11 -4.40
N LEU A 230 30.96 -14.75 -4.96
CA LEU A 230 29.60 -14.70 -4.46
C LEU A 230 29.51 -15.23 -3.01
N CYS A 231 30.21 -16.30 -2.67
CA CYS A 231 30.26 -16.80 -1.30
C CYS A 231 30.85 -15.78 -0.31
N GLN A 232 31.92 -15.08 -0.73
CA GLN A 232 32.56 -14.04 0.10
C GLN A 232 31.67 -12.79 0.23
N ILE A 233 31.00 -12.38 -0.85
CA ILE A 233 30.04 -11.29 -0.80
C ILE A 233 28.91 -11.66 0.18
N TYR A 234 28.31 -12.85 0.08
CA TYR A 234 27.28 -13.32 0.98
C TYR A 234 27.71 -13.19 2.46
N ASN A 235 28.89 -13.66 2.80
CA ASN A 235 29.44 -13.57 4.17
C ASN A 235 29.66 -12.11 4.59
N GLY A 236 30.18 -11.28 3.69
CA GLY A 236 30.42 -9.85 3.96
C GLY A 236 29.13 -9.08 4.21
N LEU A 237 28.07 -9.38 3.48
CA LEU A 237 26.78 -8.71 3.63
C LEU A 237 26.14 -8.91 5.02
N GLN A 238 26.48 -9.99 5.73
CA GLN A 238 25.98 -10.23 7.09
C GLN A 238 26.44 -9.14 8.08
N SER A 239 27.57 -8.46 7.81
CA SER A 239 28.06 -7.37 8.66
C SER A 239 27.08 -6.19 8.75
N ILE A 240 26.32 -5.94 7.69
CA ILE A 240 25.37 -4.83 7.63
C ILE A 240 24.33 -4.97 8.73
N GLU A 241 23.76 -6.15 8.87
CA GLU A 241 22.70 -6.43 9.88
C GLU A 241 23.28 -6.61 11.28
N CYS A 242 24.45 -7.28 11.39
CA CYS A 242 25.01 -7.63 12.68
C CYS A 242 25.76 -6.50 13.38
N SER A 243 26.43 -5.60 12.63
CA SER A 243 27.38 -4.65 13.23
C SER A 243 27.30 -3.21 12.70
N GLU A 244 26.65 -2.96 11.56
CA GLU A 244 26.68 -1.62 10.95
C GLU A 244 25.38 -0.85 11.14
N LYS A 245 24.22 -1.54 11.22
CA LYS A 245 22.95 -0.84 11.44
C LYS A 245 22.88 -0.17 12.82
N PRO A 246 22.22 0.98 12.97
CA PRO A 246 22.01 1.62 14.24
C PRO A 246 21.34 0.67 15.26
N ARG A 247 21.72 0.80 16.53
CA ARG A 247 21.16 -0.04 17.60
C ARG A 247 19.65 0.26 17.71
N GLY A 248 18.84 -0.80 17.77
CA GLY A 248 17.39 -0.72 17.89
C GLY A 248 16.64 -0.58 16.56
N SER A 249 17.33 -0.27 15.45
CA SER A 249 16.69 -0.23 14.14
C SER A 249 16.38 -1.62 13.60
N ALA A 250 15.25 -1.72 12.90
CA ALA A 250 14.86 -2.93 12.19
C ALA A 250 15.42 -2.92 10.76
N LEU A 251 16.08 -4.02 10.40
CA LEU A 251 16.57 -4.29 9.05
C LEU A 251 16.43 -5.78 8.77
N ALA A 252 15.86 -6.13 7.63
CA ALA A 252 15.91 -7.48 7.10
C ALA A 252 16.61 -7.45 5.74
N LEU A 253 17.75 -8.14 5.63
CA LEU A 253 18.49 -8.32 4.39
C LEU A 253 18.49 -9.81 4.07
N THR A 254 17.73 -10.19 3.05
CA THR A 254 17.56 -11.59 2.66
C THR A 254 18.13 -11.84 1.28
N ILE A 255 18.92 -12.91 1.14
CA ILE A 255 19.38 -13.42 -0.15
C ILE A 255 18.59 -14.70 -0.43
N GLY A 256 17.67 -14.61 -1.42
CA GLY A 256 16.78 -15.72 -1.78
C GLY A 256 17.31 -16.61 -2.91
N GLN A 257 18.28 -16.09 -3.69
CA GLN A 257 18.84 -16.83 -4.82
C GLN A 257 20.31 -16.57 -5.02
N ILE A 258 21.11 -17.62 -5.24
CA ILE A 258 22.49 -17.58 -5.72
C ILE A 258 22.60 -18.59 -6.87
N SER A 259 23.21 -18.17 -8.00
CA SER A 259 23.41 -19.03 -9.17
C SER A 259 24.71 -18.71 -9.89
N ALA A 260 25.51 -19.77 -10.19
CA ALA A 260 26.71 -19.64 -10.98
C ALA A 260 27.13 -21.01 -11.57
N GLY A 261 27.56 -21.01 -12.83
CA GLY A 261 28.04 -22.19 -13.51
C GLY A 261 26.96 -23.24 -13.83
N ARG A 262 27.38 -24.27 -14.65
CA ARG A 262 26.50 -25.39 -15.03
C ARG A 262 27.21 -26.74 -14.92
N ALA A 263 28.55 -26.75 -14.78
CA ALA A 263 29.38 -27.96 -14.73
C ALA A 263 30.42 -27.83 -13.63
N GLY A 264 30.60 -28.87 -12.81
CA GLY A 264 31.48 -28.86 -11.66
C GLY A 264 32.97 -28.77 -11.95
N ASN A 265 33.39 -29.03 -13.18
CA ASN A 265 34.81 -29.01 -13.65
C ASN A 265 35.13 -27.77 -14.50
N VAL A 266 34.27 -26.74 -14.49
CA VAL A 266 34.47 -25.48 -15.24
C VAL A 266 34.26 -24.30 -14.30
N ILE A 267 35.23 -23.40 -14.24
CA ILE A 267 35.08 -22.09 -13.63
C ILE A 267 34.20 -21.25 -14.56
N PRO A 268 32.99 -20.79 -14.11
CA PRO A 268 32.10 -20.00 -14.97
C PRO A 268 32.61 -18.57 -15.16
N GLU A 269 32.13 -17.91 -16.21
CA GLU A 269 32.47 -16.51 -16.49
C GLU A 269 31.72 -15.54 -15.58
N GLN A 270 30.50 -15.92 -15.19
CA GLN A 270 29.64 -15.08 -14.33
C GLN A 270 28.76 -15.89 -13.39
N GLY A 271 28.29 -15.23 -12.37
CA GLY A 271 27.22 -15.67 -11.47
C GLY A 271 26.47 -14.49 -10.91
N PHE A 272 25.38 -14.75 -10.21
CA PHE A 272 24.58 -13.69 -9.57
C PHE A 272 23.96 -14.16 -8.26
N MET A 273 23.56 -13.18 -7.43
CA MET A 273 22.64 -13.37 -6.33
C MET A 273 21.55 -12.31 -6.37
N CYS A 274 20.35 -12.68 -5.87
CA CYS A 274 19.21 -11.79 -5.73
C CYS A 274 18.66 -11.86 -4.32
N GLY A 275 18.11 -10.75 -3.85
CA GLY A 275 17.53 -10.67 -2.53
C GLY A 275 16.69 -9.43 -2.33
N SER A 276 16.33 -9.16 -1.09
CA SER A 276 15.56 -7.99 -0.69
C SER A 276 16.15 -7.31 0.54
N ILE A 277 15.95 -5.99 0.62
CA ILE A 277 16.20 -5.15 1.79
C ILE A 277 14.87 -4.61 2.27
N ARG A 278 14.64 -4.69 3.60
CA ARG A 278 13.46 -4.11 4.25
C ARG A 278 13.90 -3.33 5.48
N ALA A 279 13.45 -2.09 5.60
CA ALA A 279 13.74 -1.20 6.73
C ALA A 279 12.57 -0.24 6.96
N TYR A 280 12.39 0.21 8.21
CA TYR A 280 11.39 1.25 8.50
C TYR A 280 11.96 2.66 8.36
N GLU A 281 13.24 2.85 8.67
CA GLU A 281 13.89 4.15 8.63
C GLU A 281 14.70 4.31 7.34
N GLU A 282 14.54 5.44 6.66
CA GLU A 282 15.21 5.72 5.39
C GLU A 282 16.75 5.78 5.52
N ASN A 283 17.28 6.24 6.65
CA ASN A 283 18.72 6.24 6.91
C ASN A 283 19.29 4.80 7.01
N VAL A 284 18.51 3.85 7.55
CA VAL A 284 18.88 2.42 7.62
C VAL A 284 18.80 1.77 6.23
N ARG A 285 17.75 2.07 5.48
CA ARG A 285 17.55 1.64 4.09
C ARG A 285 18.71 2.10 3.21
N SER A 286 19.03 3.39 3.23
CA SER A 286 20.12 4.01 2.48
C SER A 286 21.48 3.45 2.90
N LEU A 287 21.72 3.22 4.20
CA LEU A 287 22.93 2.55 4.70
C LEU A 287 23.06 1.15 4.09
N ALA A 288 22.00 0.34 4.19
CA ALA A 288 22.03 -1.04 3.69
C ALA A 288 22.31 -1.10 2.19
N LYS A 289 21.64 -0.28 1.38
CA LYS A 289 21.85 -0.20 -0.09
C LYS A 289 23.27 0.22 -0.44
N ARG A 290 23.80 1.24 0.21
CA ARG A 290 25.17 1.72 0.02
C ARG A 290 26.18 0.65 0.38
N ARG A 291 26.08 0.06 1.58
CA ARG A 291 27.01 -0.96 2.05
C ARG A 291 26.94 -2.24 1.22
N LEU A 292 25.75 -2.66 0.81
CA LEU A 292 25.60 -3.80 -0.12
C LEU A 292 26.39 -3.58 -1.40
N ARG A 293 26.36 -2.38 -2.00
CA ARG A 293 27.14 -2.04 -3.18
C ARG A 293 28.66 -2.06 -2.88
N GLU A 294 29.08 -1.34 -1.85
CA GLU A 294 30.50 -1.23 -1.47
C GLU A 294 31.13 -2.60 -1.18
N ILE A 295 30.45 -3.42 -0.36
CA ILE A 295 30.95 -4.77 -0.03
C ILE A 295 31.01 -5.63 -1.27
N SER A 296 30.03 -5.61 -2.15
CA SER A 296 29.99 -6.42 -3.36
C SER A 296 31.14 -6.06 -4.32
N GLU A 297 31.30 -4.77 -4.60
CA GLU A 297 32.30 -4.26 -5.54
C GLU A 297 33.72 -4.48 -5.02
N GLN A 298 34.00 -4.16 -3.75
CA GLN A 298 35.30 -4.31 -3.15
C GLN A 298 35.70 -5.78 -3.00
N THR A 299 34.78 -6.64 -2.57
CA THR A 299 35.03 -8.08 -2.48
C THR A 299 35.34 -8.66 -3.85
N ALA A 300 34.57 -8.33 -4.88
CA ALA A 300 34.83 -8.81 -6.23
C ALA A 300 36.23 -8.37 -6.72
N ALA A 301 36.58 -7.10 -6.51
CA ALA A 301 37.87 -6.56 -6.88
C ALA A 301 39.07 -7.24 -6.16
N MET A 302 38.90 -7.56 -4.86
CA MET A 302 39.89 -8.27 -4.06
C MET A 302 40.26 -9.64 -4.67
N TYR A 303 39.32 -10.31 -5.33
CA TYR A 303 39.52 -11.59 -6.00
C TYR A 303 39.75 -11.46 -7.52
N GLY A 304 39.99 -10.24 -8.03
CA GLY A 304 40.27 -9.98 -9.45
C GLY A 304 39.04 -10.02 -10.35
N GLY A 305 37.85 -10.05 -9.80
CA GLY A 305 36.56 -9.97 -10.51
C GLY A 305 35.94 -8.57 -10.44
N ARG A 306 34.70 -8.47 -10.94
CA ARG A 306 33.88 -7.26 -10.86
C ARG A 306 32.49 -7.63 -10.44
N ALA A 307 31.89 -6.84 -9.56
CA ALA A 307 30.44 -6.91 -9.22
C ALA A 307 29.71 -5.68 -9.74
N GLU A 308 28.48 -5.90 -10.19
CA GLU A 308 27.51 -4.88 -10.57
C GLU A 308 26.27 -5.07 -9.70
N VAL A 309 25.76 -3.98 -9.11
CA VAL A 309 24.60 -4.00 -8.21
C VAL A 309 23.47 -3.17 -8.78
N GLU A 310 22.33 -3.80 -8.98
CA GLU A 310 21.12 -3.21 -9.48
C GLU A 310 19.99 -3.32 -8.44
N PHE A 311 19.08 -2.34 -8.42
CA PHE A 311 17.84 -2.36 -7.65
C PHE A 311 16.67 -2.31 -8.62
N PRO A 312 16.17 -3.46 -9.11
CA PRO A 312 15.11 -3.51 -10.13
C PRO A 312 13.75 -3.05 -9.60
N SER A 313 13.55 -3.06 -8.30
CA SER A 313 12.34 -2.55 -7.66
C SER A 313 12.72 -1.89 -6.34
N GLU A 314 12.19 -0.71 -6.12
CA GLU A 314 12.42 0.09 -4.92
C GLU A 314 11.08 0.65 -4.45
N LEU A 315 10.76 0.40 -3.18
CA LEU A 315 9.55 0.89 -2.54
C LEU A 315 9.92 1.53 -1.19
N PRO A 316 9.59 2.80 -0.93
CA PRO A 316 9.85 3.42 0.36
C PRO A 316 9.01 2.81 1.48
N ALA A 317 9.39 3.09 2.73
CA ALA A 317 8.59 2.70 3.89
C ALA A 317 7.28 3.49 3.93
N THR A 318 6.19 2.84 4.31
CA THR A 318 4.91 3.51 4.59
C THR A 318 4.99 4.14 5.98
N VAL A 319 5.08 5.46 6.01
CA VAL A 319 5.23 6.23 7.25
C VAL A 319 4.05 7.18 7.40
N ASN A 320 3.20 6.91 8.36
CA ASN A 320 2.10 7.79 8.72
C ASN A 320 2.65 9.10 9.28
N ASP A 321 2.18 10.24 8.77
CA ASP A 321 2.49 11.55 9.33
C ASP A 321 1.95 11.62 10.76
N LEU A 322 2.74 12.15 11.69
CA LEU A 322 2.39 12.13 13.11
C LEU A 322 1.24 13.08 13.44
N GLN A 323 1.19 14.24 12.79
CA GLN A 323 0.16 15.25 13.07
C GLN A 323 -1.17 14.83 12.41
N VAL A 324 -1.15 14.58 11.11
CA VAL A 324 -2.35 14.15 10.35
C VAL A 324 -2.88 12.82 10.88
N GLY A 325 -1.98 11.86 11.16
CA GLY A 325 -2.37 10.54 11.66
C GLY A 325 -3.01 10.59 13.05
N ASP A 326 -2.40 11.28 14.00
CA ASP A 326 -2.96 11.42 15.36
C ASP A 326 -4.29 12.17 15.34
N GLU A 327 -4.42 13.22 14.52
CA GLU A 327 -5.67 13.98 14.35
C GLU A 327 -6.78 13.13 13.73
N MET A 328 -6.51 12.48 12.58
CA MET A 328 -7.46 11.58 11.92
C MET A 328 -7.88 10.41 12.82
N PHE A 329 -6.94 9.86 13.61
CA PHE A 329 -7.26 8.81 14.58
C PHE A 329 -8.16 9.33 15.72
N GLY A 330 -8.02 10.61 16.10
CA GLY A 330 -8.96 11.28 16.99
C GLY A 330 -10.38 11.27 16.42
N TYR A 331 -10.57 11.64 15.15
CA TYR A 331 -11.86 11.59 14.48
C TYR A 331 -12.41 10.17 14.32
N VAL A 332 -11.56 9.19 14.07
CA VAL A 332 -11.99 7.77 14.08
C VAL A 332 -12.54 7.38 15.44
N LYS A 333 -11.90 7.78 16.55
CA LYS A 333 -12.39 7.53 17.91
C LYS A 333 -13.70 8.23 18.22
N GLU A 334 -13.90 9.44 17.71
CA GLU A 334 -15.21 10.13 17.82
C GLU A 334 -16.33 9.32 17.16
N LEU A 335 -16.03 8.63 16.03
CA LEU A 335 -17.00 7.88 15.26
C LEU A 335 -17.33 6.50 15.86
N VAL A 336 -16.31 5.72 16.23
CA VAL A 336 -16.49 4.30 16.61
C VAL A 336 -16.21 4.02 18.10
N GLY A 337 -15.86 5.03 18.89
CA GLY A 337 -15.45 4.86 20.29
C GLY A 337 -14.02 4.31 20.44
N GLU A 338 -13.51 4.35 21.67
CA GLU A 338 -12.20 3.77 22.00
C GLU A 338 -12.18 2.25 21.75
N GLU A 339 -13.28 1.56 22.02
CA GLU A 339 -13.46 0.12 21.83
C GLU A 339 -13.48 -0.31 20.36
N GLY A 340 -13.85 0.61 19.45
CA GLY A 340 -13.82 0.41 17.99
C GLY A 340 -12.45 0.65 17.37
N THR A 341 -11.43 1.00 18.18
CA THR A 341 -10.09 1.36 17.71
C THR A 341 -9.00 0.50 18.37
N MET A 342 -7.87 0.38 17.70
CA MET A 342 -6.70 -0.33 18.25
C MET A 342 -5.39 0.24 17.71
N MET A 343 -4.37 0.34 18.58
CA MET A 343 -2.99 0.55 18.11
C MET A 343 -2.43 -0.77 17.59
N LEU A 344 -1.98 -0.78 16.34
CA LEU A 344 -1.42 -1.97 15.71
C LEU A 344 0.10 -1.88 15.57
N PRO A 345 0.82 -3.02 15.67
CA PRO A 345 2.26 -3.04 15.49
C PRO A 345 2.66 -2.79 14.03
N GLN A 346 3.92 -2.39 13.86
CA GLN A 346 4.59 -2.34 12.56
C GLN A 346 4.66 -3.74 11.92
N ILE A 347 4.68 -3.80 10.58
CA ILE A 347 4.87 -5.04 9.82
C ILE A 347 5.93 -4.85 8.73
N MET A 348 6.61 -5.96 8.37
CA MET A 348 7.65 -5.96 7.32
C MET A 348 7.08 -6.10 5.89
N GLY A 349 5.76 -6.03 5.70
CA GLY A 349 5.12 -5.89 4.38
C GLY A 349 5.49 -4.56 3.73
N GLY A 350 5.31 -4.46 2.41
CA GLY A 350 5.38 -3.21 1.65
C GLY A 350 3.97 -2.76 1.25
N GLU A 351 3.83 -1.48 0.92
CA GLU A 351 2.59 -0.85 0.45
C GLU A 351 2.96 0.42 -0.35
N ASP A 352 2.51 0.50 -1.60
CA ASP A 352 2.96 1.57 -2.49
C ASP A 352 2.27 2.93 -2.27
N PHE A 353 1.24 2.99 -1.41
CA PHE A 353 0.73 4.26 -0.89
C PHE A 353 1.84 5.09 -0.21
N ALA A 354 2.94 4.42 0.17
CA ALA A 354 4.17 5.08 0.61
C ALA A 354 4.68 6.14 -0.37
N GLU A 355 4.52 5.94 -1.69
CA GLU A 355 4.92 6.92 -2.72
C GLU A 355 4.09 8.21 -2.62
N VAL A 356 2.81 8.10 -2.28
CA VAL A 356 1.92 9.25 -2.02
C VAL A 356 2.35 9.96 -0.73
N LEU A 357 2.66 9.18 0.33
CA LEU A 357 3.09 9.69 1.63
C LEU A 357 4.46 10.38 1.60
N GLN A 358 5.30 10.13 0.58
CA GLN A 358 6.55 10.87 0.40
C GLN A 358 6.30 12.32 -0.06
N GLU A 359 5.18 12.58 -0.74
CA GLU A 359 4.87 13.86 -1.40
C GLU A 359 3.79 14.67 -0.66
N ALA A 360 2.93 14.01 0.14
CA ALA A 360 1.87 14.65 0.91
C ALA A 360 1.74 14.00 2.30
N PRO A 361 1.55 14.78 3.37
CA PRO A 361 1.33 14.22 4.71
C PRO A 361 0.02 13.42 4.72
N GLY A 362 0.02 12.29 5.43
CA GLY A 362 -1.18 11.46 5.45
C GLY A 362 -1.11 10.24 6.36
N VAL A 363 -2.14 9.41 6.26
CA VAL A 363 -2.29 8.22 7.09
C VAL A 363 -2.87 7.05 6.31
N LEU A 364 -2.29 5.88 6.52
CA LEU A 364 -2.89 4.59 6.17
C LEU A 364 -3.42 3.95 7.44
N PHE A 365 -4.73 3.76 7.50
CA PHE A 365 -5.39 2.97 8.54
C PHE A 365 -5.56 1.52 8.10
N ARG A 366 -5.84 0.64 9.06
CA ARG A 366 -6.28 -0.72 8.80
C ARG A 366 -7.70 -0.91 9.32
N VAL A 367 -8.51 -1.67 8.58
CA VAL A 367 -9.84 -2.08 9.05
C VAL A 367 -9.90 -3.60 9.12
N SER A 368 -10.33 -4.14 10.27
CA SER A 368 -10.49 -5.58 10.41
C SER A 368 -11.71 -6.07 9.65
N LEU A 369 -11.47 -7.01 8.73
CA LEU A 369 -12.50 -7.72 7.97
C LEU A 369 -12.46 -9.23 8.28
N GLY A 370 -12.28 -9.57 9.55
CA GLY A 370 -12.37 -10.93 10.05
C GLY A 370 -11.25 -11.33 11.00
N ASP A 371 -11.65 -11.84 12.17
CA ASP A 371 -10.76 -12.43 13.18
C ASP A 371 -10.75 -13.96 13.03
N LYS A 372 -9.66 -14.63 13.39
CA LYS A 372 -9.60 -16.10 13.41
C LYS A 372 -10.66 -16.73 14.28
N GLN A 373 -11.00 -16.10 15.41
CA GLN A 373 -12.03 -16.58 16.33
C GLN A 373 -13.44 -16.43 15.77
N GLU A 374 -13.64 -15.49 14.83
CA GLU A 374 -14.87 -15.28 14.07
C GLU A 374 -15.01 -16.23 12.85
N GLY A 375 -14.03 -17.12 12.61
CA GLY A 375 -14.07 -18.08 11.51
C GLY A 375 -13.33 -17.63 10.24
N TYR A 376 -12.42 -16.66 10.33
CA TYR A 376 -11.59 -16.16 9.24
C TYR A 376 -10.12 -16.56 9.43
N PRO A 377 -9.73 -17.84 9.17
CA PRO A 377 -8.42 -18.35 9.55
C PRO A 377 -7.28 -18.02 8.59
N TYR A 378 -7.59 -17.59 7.35
CA TYR A 378 -6.61 -17.37 6.31
C TYR A 378 -6.25 -15.90 6.16
N ILE A 379 -4.94 -15.62 6.17
CA ILE A 379 -4.41 -14.27 5.92
C ILE A 379 -4.47 -13.92 4.43
N SER A 380 -4.33 -12.63 4.10
CA SER A 380 -4.18 -12.14 2.71
C SER A 380 -3.11 -12.94 1.94
N HIS A 381 -3.23 -13.01 0.62
CA HIS A 381 -2.40 -13.78 -0.31
C HIS A 381 -2.57 -15.31 -0.18
N ASN A 382 -3.62 -15.78 0.47
CA ASN A 382 -3.98 -17.19 0.53
C ASN A 382 -5.16 -17.47 -0.42
N SER A 383 -5.12 -18.61 -1.16
CA SER A 383 -6.21 -19.01 -2.09
C SER A 383 -7.57 -19.17 -1.43
N LYS A 384 -7.61 -19.36 -0.11
CA LYS A 384 -8.83 -19.57 0.68
C LYS A 384 -9.23 -18.36 1.53
N VAL A 385 -8.58 -17.22 1.34
CA VAL A 385 -8.92 -16.02 2.11
C VAL A 385 -10.34 -15.57 1.81
N ILE A 386 -11.06 -15.21 2.85
CA ILE A 386 -12.39 -14.59 2.80
C ILE A 386 -12.42 -13.40 3.76
N PHE A 387 -13.24 -12.41 3.44
CA PHE A 387 -13.37 -11.19 4.21
C PHE A 387 -14.80 -11.03 4.74
N ASN A 388 -14.93 -10.61 5.99
CA ASN A 388 -16.22 -10.28 6.59
C ASN A 388 -16.72 -8.92 6.07
N GLU A 389 -17.70 -8.96 5.18
CA GLU A 389 -18.22 -7.76 4.52
C GLU A 389 -18.86 -6.75 5.50
N SER A 390 -19.36 -7.22 6.65
CA SER A 390 -19.98 -6.33 7.66
C SER A 390 -18.99 -5.32 8.29
N GLY A 391 -17.68 -5.58 8.20
CA GLY A 391 -16.65 -4.66 8.67
C GLY A 391 -16.45 -3.45 7.76
N MET A 392 -16.80 -3.54 6.47
CA MET A 392 -16.55 -2.48 5.48
C MET A 392 -17.23 -1.16 5.82
N LYS A 393 -18.44 -1.18 6.42
CA LYS A 393 -19.17 0.02 6.80
C LYS A 393 -18.39 0.94 7.73
N HIS A 394 -17.50 0.39 8.58
CA HIS A 394 -16.69 1.19 9.50
C HIS A 394 -15.67 2.05 8.75
N ALA A 395 -15.02 1.51 7.72
CA ALA A 395 -14.11 2.28 6.87
C ALA A 395 -14.87 3.27 5.97
N VAL A 396 -16.04 2.89 5.42
CA VAL A 396 -16.93 3.80 4.67
C VAL A 396 -17.27 5.02 5.52
N ALA A 397 -17.73 4.79 6.74
CA ALA A 397 -18.09 5.85 7.68
C ALA A 397 -16.87 6.69 8.09
N ALA A 398 -15.72 6.04 8.36
CA ALA A 398 -14.51 6.72 8.78
C ALA A 398 -13.92 7.60 7.68
N PHE A 399 -13.89 7.16 6.43
CA PHE A 399 -13.52 8.02 5.30
C PHE A 399 -14.36 9.29 5.24
N ALA A 400 -15.69 9.15 5.31
CA ALA A 400 -16.61 10.28 5.22
C ALA A 400 -16.50 11.20 6.43
N HIS A 401 -16.48 10.64 7.64
CA HIS A 401 -16.40 11.39 8.90
C HIS A 401 -15.08 12.17 8.99
N CYS A 402 -13.93 11.49 8.76
CA CYS A 402 -12.62 12.13 8.79
C CYS A 402 -12.51 13.25 7.74
N ALA A 403 -13.04 13.03 6.51
CA ALA A 403 -13.01 14.06 5.49
C ALA A 403 -13.81 15.30 5.90
N VAL A 404 -15.01 15.13 6.44
CA VAL A 404 -15.83 16.26 6.92
C VAL A 404 -15.16 16.97 8.10
N ARG A 405 -14.65 16.22 9.09
CA ARG A 405 -13.99 16.81 10.26
C ARG A 405 -12.73 17.57 9.88
N TRP A 406 -11.84 16.94 9.14
CA TRP A 406 -10.56 17.51 8.78
C TRP A 406 -10.68 18.76 7.89
N LEU A 407 -11.52 18.69 6.85
CA LEU A 407 -11.72 19.82 5.94
C LEU A 407 -12.40 21.02 6.60
N ASN A 408 -13.14 20.84 7.69
CA ASN A 408 -13.73 21.94 8.45
C ASN A 408 -12.81 22.48 9.55
N ALA A 409 -11.79 21.73 9.94
CA ALA A 409 -10.78 22.18 10.90
C ALA A 409 -9.64 22.97 10.23
N HIS A 410 -9.45 22.80 8.91
CA HIS A 410 -8.35 23.38 8.11
C HIS A 410 -8.86 24.22 6.94
#